data_5fb3563a1df5314455c1456e388e682c
#
_entry.id   5fb3563a1df5314455c1456e388e682c
#
_cell.length_a   1.000
_cell.length_b   1.000
_cell.length_c   1.000
_cell.angle_alpha   90.00
_cell.angle_beta   90.00
_cell.angle_gamma   90.00
#
_symmetry.space_group_name_H-M   'P 1'
#
loop_
_entity.id
_entity.type
_entity.pdbx_description
1 polymer ?
#
loop_
_entity_poly.entity_id
_entity_poly.type
_entity_poly.pdbx_seq_one_letter_code
_entity_poly.pdbx_strand_id
1 'polypeptide(L)'
;MTLIKNISGFRGTVGGPPKENLTPFDVVTSVSAFCKFLKEKHGDKELIVTTGRDGRATGENFHTIVNRTISLMGINVIDAGLSTTPTLCWGVLNNDSYGGIMITASHNPEEYNGLKFFNEDGEFLSREDMNKVIEYSNSTDFEYQNTMNLGSINIHKNLIEDHVDDILKLDIIPVEKIRSCLLYTSPSPRD
;
A
#
# COMPACT_ATOMS: atom_id res chain seq x y z
N MET A 1 -4.10 23.38 -6.02
CA MET A 1 -3.83 22.43 -4.93
C MET A 1 -4.75 21.25 -5.05
N THR A 2 -4.20 20.05 -5.28
CA THR A 2 -4.97 18.81 -5.44
C THR A 2 -4.63 17.75 -4.38
N LEU A 3 -3.52 17.93 -3.63
CA LEU A 3 -3.12 17.01 -2.57
C LEU A 3 -4.13 17.03 -1.43
N ILE A 4 -4.77 15.89 -1.20
CA ILE A 4 -5.73 15.66 -0.12
C ILE A 4 -5.15 14.60 0.80
N LYS A 5 -5.13 14.89 2.10
CA LYS A 5 -4.76 13.97 3.17
C LYS A 5 -5.98 13.76 4.05
N ASN A 6 -6.50 12.55 4.09
CA ASN A 6 -7.68 12.22 4.86
C ASN A 6 -7.66 10.76 5.33
N ILE A 7 -8.71 10.31 6.01
CA ILE A 7 -8.83 8.95 6.57
C ILE A 7 -8.76 7.84 5.50
N SER A 8 -9.04 8.14 4.22
CA SER A 8 -8.94 7.18 3.11
C SER A 8 -7.55 7.12 2.48
N GLY A 9 -6.58 7.87 3.01
CA GLY A 9 -5.23 7.98 2.51
C GLY A 9 -4.89 9.35 1.91
N PHE A 10 -3.77 9.41 1.23
CA PHE A 10 -3.24 10.62 0.59
C PHE A 10 -3.32 10.47 -0.91
N ARG A 11 -3.83 11.49 -1.61
CA ARG A 11 -3.94 11.47 -3.07
C ARG A 11 -3.85 12.87 -3.65
N GLY A 12 -3.35 12.99 -4.88
CA GLY A 12 -3.27 14.24 -5.62
C GLY A 12 -2.87 14.01 -7.07
N THR A 13 -2.91 15.04 -7.87
CA THR A 13 -2.29 15.01 -9.21
C THR A 13 -0.78 14.90 -9.07
N VAL A 14 -0.17 14.09 -9.92
CA VAL A 14 1.26 13.83 -9.86
C VAL A 14 2.05 14.99 -10.48
N GLY A 15 3.13 15.38 -9.83
CA GLY A 15 3.99 16.50 -10.26
C GLY A 15 3.52 17.85 -9.73
N GLY A 16 4.20 18.93 -10.13
CA GLY A 16 3.94 20.28 -9.61
C GLY A 16 4.64 20.55 -8.27
N PRO A 17 4.21 21.59 -7.54
CA PRO A 17 4.81 21.97 -6.27
C PRO A 17 4.50 20.96 -5.16
N PRO A 18 5.50 20.62 -4.30
CA PRO A 18 5.27 19.82 -3.09
C PRO A 18 4.22 20.45 -2.18
N LYS A 19 3.47 19.62 -1.44
CA LYS A 19 2.36 19.98 -0.56
C LYS A 19 1.10 20.49 -1.26
N GLU A 20 1.18 20.84 -2.54
CA GLU A 20 0.02 21.20 -3.35
C GLU A 20 -0.44 20.05 -4.24
N ASN A 21 0.51 19.25 -4.69
CA ASN A 21 0.34 18.09 -5.56
C ASN A 21 1.05 16.87 -4.94
N LEU A 22 0.82 15.69 -5.49
CA LEU A 22 1.54 14.49 -5.06
C LEU A 22 2.91 14.43 -5.77
N THR A 23 3.96 14.68 -5.00
CA THR A 23 5.35 14.67 -5.48
C THR A 23 6.16 13.59 -4.76
N PRO A 24 7.38 13.25 -5.23
CA PRO A 24 8.28 12.36 -4.48
C PRO A 24 8.52 12.82 -3.04
N PHE A 25 8.59 14.12 -2.79
CA PHE A 25 8.72 14.67 -1.43
C PHE A 25 7.51 14.30 -0.55
N ASP A 26 6.30 14.42 -1.09
CA ASP A 26 5.08 14.10 -0.35
C ASP A 26 4.96 12.60 -0.10
N VAL A 27 5.42 11.76 -1.03
CA VAL A 27 5.49 10.30 -0.84
C VAL A 27 6.46 9.96 0.29
N VAL A 28 7.71 10.48 0.25
CA VAL A 28 8.71 10.22 1.30
C VAL A 28 8.19 10.65 2.66
N THR A 29 7.68 11.88 2.80
CA THR A 29 7.19 12.38 4.10
C THR A 29 6.00 11.59 4.63
N SER A 30 5.10 11.18 3.74
CA SER A 30 3.91 10.38 4.11
C SER A 30 4.28 8.98 4.59
N VAL A 31 5.20 8.33 3.88
CA VAL A 31 5.69 6.99 4.24
C VAL A 31 6.51 7.04 5.53
N SER A 32 7.39 8.03 5.69
CA SER A 32 8.15 8.22 6.93
C SER A 32 7.23 8.47 8.13
N ALA A 33 6.15 9.23 7.94
CA ALA A 33 5.12 9.44 8.96
C ALA A 33 4.43 8.13 9.37
N PHE A 34 4.06 7.31 8.40
CA PHE A 34 3.47 6.00 8.68
C PHE A 34 4.45 5.06 9.39
N CYS A 35 5.71 5.02 8.97
CA CYS A 35 6.75 4.24 9.64
C CYS A 35 6.98 4.70 11.09
N LYS A 36 7.01 6.02 11.34
CA LYS A 36 7.12 6.57 12.70
C LYS A 36 5.92 6.14 13.55
N PHE A 37 4.71 6.25 13.02
CA PHE A 37 3.49 5.80 13.69
C PHE A 37 3.56 4.30 14.05
N LEU A 38 3.99 3.43 13.13
CA LEU A 38 4.11 1.99 13.41
C LEU A 38 5.14 1.70 14.51
N LYS A 39 6.29 2.37 14.49
CA LYS A 39 7.32 2.22 15.54
C LYS A 39 6.80 2.63 16.91
N GLU A 40 6.09 3.74 17.00
CA GLU A 40 5.51 4.21 18.28
C GLU A 40 4.40 3.26 18.78
N LYS A 41 3.59 2.71 17.86
CA LYS A 41 2.51 1.79 18.21
C LYS A 41 3.01 0.42 18.69
N HIS A 42 4.08 -0.10 18.07
CA HIS A 42 4.53 -1.48 18.27
C HIS A 42 5.85 -1.62 19.02
N GLY A 43 6.55 -0.51 19.30
CA GLY A 43 7.81 -0.50 20.05
C GLY A 43 8.96 -1.19 19.34
N ASP A 44 9.74 -1.96 20.10
CA ASP A 44 11.00 -2.60 19.65
C ASP A 44 10.79 -3.87 18.79
N LYS A 45 9.59 -4.11 18.29
CA LYS A 45 9.32 -5.26 17.42
C LYS A 45 10.01 -5.10 16.07
N GLU A 46 10.40 -6.23 15.49
CA GLU A 46 10.84 -6.27 14.09
C GLU A 46 9.63 -6.07 13.18
N LEU A 47 9.50 -4.85 12.65
CA LEU A 47 8.33 -4.47 11.86
C LEU A 47 8.45 -4.92 10.41
N ILE A 48 7.32 -5.35 9.83
CA ILE A 48 7.15 -5.70 8.42
C ILE A 48 5.98 -4.89 7.87
N VAL A 49 6.13 -4.34 6.66
CA VAL A 49 5.07 -3.65 5.90
C VAL A 49 4.91 -4.29 4.54
N THR A 50 3.68 -4.70 4.21
CA THR A 50 3.36 -5.17 2.85
C THR A 50 3.02 -3.99 1.96
N THR A 51 3.62 -3.93 0.77
CA THR A 51 3.40 -2.85 -0.20
C THR A 51 2.94 -3.39 -1.54
N GLY A 52 2.15 -2.61 -2.26
CA GLY A 52 1.71 -2.94 -3.61
C GLY A 52 1.24 -1.71 -4.37
N ARG A 53 1.05 -1.84 -5.67
CA ARG A 53 0.58 -0.76 -6.54
C ARG A 53 -0.46 -1.23 -7.54
N ASP A 54 -1.29 -0.32 -8.04
CA ASP A 54 -2.12 -0.54 -9.21
C ASP A 54 -1.34 -0.30 -10.53
N GLY A 55 -2.04 -0.40 -11.66
CA GLY A 55 -1.46 -0.28 -13.00
C GLY A 55 -1.21 1.16 -13.49
N ARG A 56 -1.27 2.18 -12.64
CA ARG A 56 -1.04 3.57 -13.04
C ARG A 56 0.39 3.79 -13.52
N ALA A 57 0.57 4.63 -14.54
CA ALA A 57 1.87 4.89 -15.19
C ALA A 57 2.96 5.33 -14.19
N THR A 58 2.60 6.11 -13.17
CA THR A 58 3.52 6.59 -12.13
C THR A 58 3.66 5.64 -10.94
N GLY A 59 2.92 4.52 -10.94
CA GLY A 59 2.83 3.58 -9.82
C GLY A 59 4.18 2.96 -9.48
N GLU A 60 4.95 2.50 -10.46
CA GLU A 60 6.25 1.86 -10.26
C GLU A 60 7.28 2.81 -9.64
N ASN A 61 7.32 4.06 -10.11
CA ASN A 61 8.22 5.07 -9.56
C ASN A 61 7.91 5.34 -8.08
N PHE A 62 6.65 5.53 -7.74
CA PHE A 62 6.25 5.76 -6.36
C PHE A 62 6.43 4.51 -5.48
N HIS A 63 6.17 3.32 -6.02
CA HIS A 63 6.39 2.07 -5.30
C HIS A 63 7.86 1.88 -4.91
N THR A 64 8.77 2.19 -5.84
CA THR A 64 10.21 2.18 -5.56
C THR A 64 10.56 3.15 -4.42
N ILE A 65 10.03 4.37 -4.44
CA ILE A 65 10.25 5.37 -3.38
C ILE A 65 9.69 4.87 -2.05
N VAL A 66 8.47 4.33 -2.05
CA VAL A 66 7.81 3.77 -0.84
C VAL A 66 8.68 2.68 -0.22
N ASN A 67 9.06 1.66 -1.00
CA ASN A 67 9.84 0.52 -0.51
C ASN A 67 11.19 0.96 0.06
N ARG A 68 11.89 1.85 -0.63
CA ARG A 68 13.19 2.36 -0.16
C ARG A 68 13.06 3.25 1.06
N THR A 69 12.02 4.06 1.15
CA THR A 69 11.78 4.87 2.35
C THR A 69 11.51 4.00 3.56
N ILE A 70 10.67 2.96 3.46
CA ILE A 70 10.38 2.02 4.53
C ILE A 70 11.68 1.33 4.99
N SER A 71 12.49 0.82 4.04
CA SER A 71 13.78 0.19 4.31
C SER A 71 14.73 1.14 5.04
N LEU A 72 14.85 2.40 4.59
CA LEU A 72 15.66 3.44 5.24
C LEU A 72 15.16 3.81 6.63
N MET A 73 13.89 3.61 6.91
CA MET A 73 13.32 3.72 8.25
C MET A 73 13.59 2.48 9.13
N GLY A 74 14.30 1.45 8.63
CA GLY A 74 14.65 0.24 9.36
C GLY A 74 13.50 -0.76 9.51
N ILE A 75 12.52 -0.71 8.61
CA ILE A 75 11.37 -1.62 8.58
C ILE A 75 11.48 -2.54 7.38
N ASN A 76 11.20 -3.83 7.56
CA ASN A 76 11.20 -4.81 6.49
C ASN A 76 10.00 -4.62 5.56
N VAL A 77 10.21 -4.90 4.28
CA VAL A 77 9.18 -4.77 3.24
C VAL A 77 8.89 -6.13 2.62
N ILE A 78 7.60 -6.44 2.47
CA ILE A 78 7.12 -7.45 1.54
C ILE A 78 6.50 -6.72 0.34
N ASP A 79 7.17 -6.85 -0.80
CA ASP A 79 6.82 -6.19 -2.05
C ASP A 79 5.91 -7.11 -2.88
N ALA A 80 4.62 -6.77 -2.94
CA ALA A 80 3.60 -7.46 -3.74
C ALA A 80 3.59 -7.02 -5.23
N GLY A 81 4.39 -6.04 -5.60
CA GLY A 81 4.45 -5.52 -6.95
C GLY A 81 3.12 -4.95 -7.46
N LEU A 82 2.76 -5.30 -8.70
CA LEU A 82 1.45 -5.00 -9.26
C LEU A 82 0.40 -5.89 -8.60
N SER A 83 -0.57 -5.26 -7.95
CA SER A 83 -1.54 -5.97 -7.12
C SER A 83 -2.88 -5.25 -7.06
N THR A 84 -3.85 -5.86 -6.40
CA THR A 84 -5.12 -5.23 -6.05
C THR A 84 -5.16 -4.86 -4.57
N THR A 85 -6.01 -3.89 -4.21
CA THR A 85 -6.18 -3.53 -2.79
C THR A 85 -6.63 -4.73 -1.93
N PRO A 86 -7.62 -5.56 -2.34
CA PRO A 86 -7.98 -6.75 -1.56
C PRO A 86 -6.83 -7.74 -1.39
N THR A 87 -6.04 -7.98 -2.43
CA THR A 87 -4.87 -8.86 -2.36
C THR A 87 -3.82 -8.32 -1.39
N LEU A 88 -3.59 -6.99 -1.40
CA LEU A 88 -2.68 -6.37 -0.44
C LEU A 88 -3.17 -6.56 1.00
N CYS A 89 -4.46 -6.31 1.27
CA CYS A 89 -5.06 -6.48 2.59
C CYS A 89 -4.91 -7.93 3.08
N TRP A 90 -5.21 -8.91 2.20
CA TRP A 90 -4.97 -10.32 2.47
C TRP A 90 -3.49 -10.60 2.74
N GLY A 91 -2.59 -9.99 1.98
CA GLY A 91 -1.14 -10.12 2.14
C GLY A 91 -0.63 -9.56 3.45
N VAL A 92 -1.21 -8.47 3.97
CA VAL A 92 -0.88 -7.93 5.31
C VAL A 92 -1.12 -9.00 6.38
N LEU A 93 -2.30 -9.63 6.36
CA LEU A 93 -2.68 -10.68 7.31
C LEU A 93 -1.80 -11.93 7.19
N ASN A 94 -1.52 -12.39 5.98
CA ASN A 94 -0.86 -13.67 5.74
C ASN A 94 0.67 -13.60 5.74
N ASN A 95 1.24 -12.39 5.82
CA ASN A 95 2.68 -12.19 5.98
C ASN A 95 3.04 -11.62 7.37
N ASP A 96 2.13 -11.68 8.35
CA ASP A 96 2.34 -11.14 9.70
C ASP A 96 2.83 -9.68 9.68
N SER A 97 2.32 -8.88 8.72
CA SER A 97 2.74 -7.50 8.55
C SER A 97 2.03 -6.59 9.56
N TYR A 98 2.75 -5.63 10.08
CA TYR A 98 2.23 -4.62 11.02
C TYR A 98 1.45 -3.50 10.34
N GLY A 99 1.37 -3.56 9.01
CA GLY A 99 0.58 -2.66 8.19
C GLY A 99 0.85 -2.83 6.71
N GLY A 100 0.13 -2.06 5.90
CA GLY A 100 0.24 -2.10 4.45
C GLY A 100 0.18 -0.73 3.80
N ILE A 101 0.79 -0.61 2.61
CA ILE A 101 0.67 0.59 1.76
C ILE A 101 0.29 0.17 0.34
N MET A 102 -0.88 0.64 -0.13
CA MET A 102 -1.29 0.50 -1.52
C MET A 102 -1.11 1.82 -2.27
N ILE A 103 -0.32 1.77 -3.33
CA ILE A 103 -0.11 2.91 -4.24
C ILE A 103 -1.22 2.90 -5.29
N THR A 104 -2.19 3.77 -5.14
CA THR A 104 -3.37 3.87 -6.01
C THR A 104 -4.13 5.18 -5.79
N ALA A 105 -4.78 5.68 -6.80
CA ALA A 105 -5.79 6.74 -6.68
C ALA A 105 -7.22 6.24 -6.97
N SER A 106 -7.45 4.92 -6.88
CA SER A 106 -8.78 4.32 -7.07
C SER A 106 -9.36 4.64 -8.46
N HIS A 107 -10.51 5.32 -8.51
CA HIS A 107 -11.23 5.72 -9.72
C HIS A 107 -10.90 7.14 -10.22
N ASN A 108 -9.95 7.83 -9.59
CA ASN A 108 -9.53 9.15 -10.07
C ASN A 108 -8.89 9.05 -11.47
N PRO A 109 -8.92 10.14 -12.27
CA PRO A 109 -8.25 10.20 -13.56
C PRO A 109 -6.77 9.81 -13.53
N GLU A 110 -6.18 9.54 -14.70
CA GLU A 110 -4.84 8.97 -14.82
C GLU A 110 -3.74 9.85 -14.24
N GLU A 111 -3.91 11.16 -14.27
CA GLU A 111 -2.96 12.13 -13.70
C GLU A 111 -2.88 12.10 -12.17
N TYR A 112 -3.80 11.39 -11.49
CA TYR A 112 -3.77 11.20 -10.05
C TYR A 112 -3.00 9.95 -9.65
N ASN A 113 -2.36 10.01 -8.47
CA ASN A 113 -1.93 8.83 -7.73
C ASN A 113 -2.10 9.07 -6.22
N GLY A 114 -1.83 8.08 -5.38
CA GLY A 114 -2.01 8.20 -3.94
C GLY A 114 -1.45 7.04 -3.16
N LEU A 115 -1.57 7.15 -1.84
CA LEU A 115 -1.16 6.16 -0.86
C LEU A 115 -2.34 5.85 0.05
N LYS A 116 -2.70 4.59 0.16
CA LYS A 116 -3.65 4.08 1.15
C LYS A 116 -2.88 3.31 2.20
N PHE A 117 -3.20 3.53 3.47
CA PHE A 117 -2.53 2.92 4.61
C PHE A 117 -3.47 1.94 5.30
N PHE A 118 -2.94 0.78 5.65
CA PHE A 118 -3.66 -0.31 6.31
C PHE A 118 -2.97 -0.67 7.61
N ASN A 119 -3.78 -1.08 8.59
CA ASN A 119 -3.32 -1.61 9.87
C ASN A 119 -2.90 -3.08 9.76
N GLU A 120 -2.52 -3.68 10.88
CA GLU A 120 -2.14 -5.09 11.00
C GLU A 120 -3.26 -6.09 10.68
N ASP A 121 -4.52 -5.65 10.72
CA ASP A 121 -5.71 -6.45 10.38
C ASP A 121 -6.07 -6.36 8.88
N GLY A 122 -5.24 -5.69 8.07
CA GLY A 122 -5.53 -5.45 6.65
C GLY A 122 -6.68 -4.48 6.41
N GLU A 123 -7.08 -3.72 7.42
CA GLU A 123 -8.13 -2.71 7.34
C GLU A 123 -7.53 -1.30 7.21
N PHE A 124 -8.33 -0.32 6.78
CA PHE A 124 -7.91 1.07 6.85
C PHE A 124 -7.58 1.45 8.30
N LEU A 125 -6.60 2.35 8.47
CA LEU A 125 -6.31 2.92 9.78
C LEU A 125 -7.57 3.53 10.39
N SER A 126 -7.70 3.42 11.71
CA SER A 126 -8.72 4.14 12.47
C SER A 126 -8.58 5.65 12.21
N ARG A 127 -9.65 6.40 12.46
CA ARG A 127 -9.60 7.87 12.36
C ARG A 127 -8.51 8.46 13.26
N GLU A 128 -8.35 7.91 14.45
CA GLU A 128 -7.35 8.37 15.42
C GLU A 128 -5.93 8.11 14.90
N ASP A 129 -5.65 6.89 14.45
CA ASP A 129 -4.35 6.49 13.92
C ASP A 129 -3.98 7.28 12.66
N MET A 130 -4.95 7.45 11.75
CA MET A 130 -4.71 8.21 10.53
C MET A 130 -4.47 9.70 10.81
N ASN A 131 -5.12 10.29 11.82
CA ASN A 131 -4.84 11.67 12.23
C ASN A 131 -3.39 11.83 12.73
N LYS A 132 -2.85 10.85 13.47
CA LYS A 132 -1.43 10.84 13.87
C LYS A 132 -0.51 10.81 12.64
N VAL A 133 -0.80 9.93 11.67
CA VAL A 133 -0.02 9.87 10.42
C VAL A 133 -0.08 11.19 9.65
N ILE A 134 -1.26 11.83 9.58
CA ILE A 134 -1.41 13.16 8.94
C ILE A 134 -0.59 14.20 9.68
N GLU A 135 -0.65 14.23 11.01
CA GLU A 135 0.13 15.16 11.84
C GLU A 135 1.63 15.00 11.59
N TYR A 136 2.15 13.77 11.66
CA TYR A 136 3.56 13.47 11.41
C TYR A 136 3.99 13.82 9.98
N SER A 137 3.11 13.63 8.99
CA SER A 137 3.40 13.95 7.59
C SER A 137 3.54 15.46 7.30
N ASN A 138 3.20 16.33 8.26
CA ASN A 138 3.44 17.77 8.17
C ASN A 138 4.82 18.17 8.72
N SER A 139 5.51 17.24 9.40
CA SER A 139 6.89 17.41 9.87
C SER A 139 7.87 16.89 8.81
N THR A 140 9.12 17.32 8.93
CA THR A 140 10.29 16.75 8.23
C THR A 140 11.27 16.13 9.21
N ASP A 141 10.89 16.05 10.48
CA ASP A 141 11.71 15.50 11.56
C ASP A 141 11.51 13.97 11.65
N PHE A 142 12.24 13.26 10.78
CA PHE A 142 12.29 11.81 10.74
C PHE A 142 13.70 11.32 10.95
N GLU A 143 13.84 10.28 11.77
CA GLU A 143 15.10 9.60 12.00
C GLU A 143 15.22 8.39 11.06
N TYR A 144 16.17 8.45 10.13
CA TYR A 144 16.51 7.35 9.24
C TYR A 144 17.63 6.51 9.81
N GLN A 145 17.67 5.24 9.44
CA GLN A 145 18.65 4.29 9.93
C GLN A 145 20.01 4.44 9.23
N ASN A 146 21.06 4.04 9.94
CA ASN A 146 22.40 3.92 9.35
C ASN A 146 22.50 2.64 8.50
N THR A 147 23.63 2.48 7.80
CA THR A 147 23.87 1.39 6.85
C THR A 147 23.70 -0.02 7.44
N MET A 148 23.88 -0.18 8.75
CA MET A 148 23.84 -1.50 9.41
C MET A 148 22.41 -1.94 9.80
N ASN A 149 21.45 -1.01 9.84
CA ASN A 149 20.12 -1.24 10.39
C ASN A 149 19.00 -1.00 9.37
N LEU A 150 19.30 -1.17 8.07
CA LEU A 150 18.31 -1.04 7.01
C LEU A 150 17.34 -2.23 7.02
N GLY A 151 16.07 -1.96 6.80
CA GLY A 151 15.09 -3.02 6.55
C GLY A 151 15.33 -3.73 5.23
N SER A 152 15.05 -5.03 5.19
CA SER A 152 15.10 -5.85 3.97
C SER A 152 13.91 -5.53 3.04
N ILE A 153 14.07 -5.82 1.75
CA ILE A 153 12.97 -5.78 0.77
C ILE A 153 12.88 -7.15 0.12
N ASN A 154 11.79 -7.86 0.38
CA ASN A 154 11.52 -9.20 -0.13
C ASN A 154 10.34 -9.16 -1.10
N ILE A 155 10.53 -9.66 -2.32
CA ILE A 155 9.49 -9.69 -3.35
C ILE A 155 8.63 -10.95 -3.17
N HIS A 156 7.32 -10.77 -2.98
CA HIS A 156 6.34 -11.86 -2.96
C HIS A 156 5.66 -11.97 -4.34
N LYS A 157 6.28 -12.72 -5.24
CA LYS A 157 5.88 -12.78 -6.67
C LYS A 157 4.49 -13.36 -6.89
N ASN A 158 4.06 -14.28 -6.04
CA ASN A 158 2.83 -15.06 -6.23
C ASN A 158 1.70 -14.61 -5.30
N LEU A 159 1.76 -13.39 -4.73
CA LEU A 159 0.76 -12.94 -3.75
C LEU A 159 -0.68 -12.95 -4.30
N ILE A 160 -0.86 -12.66 -5.60
CA ILE A 160 -2.18 -12.69 -6.24
C ILE A 160 -2.69 -14.13 -6.35
N GLU A 161 -1.83 -15.04 -6.81
CA GLU A 161 -2.14 -16.45 -6.96
C GLU A 161 -2.48 -17.09 -5.61
N ASP A 162 -1.67 -16.82 -4.59
CA ASP A 162 -1.89 -17.32 -3.23
C ASP A 162 -3.23 -16.84 -2.65
N HIS A 163 -3.58 -15.55 -2.87
CA HIS A 163 -4.88 -15.00 -2.47
C HIS A 163 -6.05 -15.63 -3.24
N VAL A 164 -5.90 -15.83 -4.54
CA VAL A 164 -6.93 -16.52 -5.36
C VAL A 164 -7.12 -17.95 -4.88
N ASP A 165 -6.04 -18.68 -4.60
CA ASP A 165 -6.09 -20.04 -4.09
C ASP A 165 -6.81 -20.12 -2.74
N ASP A 166 -6.64 -19.12 -1.89
CA ASP A 166 -7.38 -19.04 -0.61
C ASP A 166 -8.88 -18.76 -0.82
N ILE A 167 -9.22 -17.86 -1.72
CA ILE A 167 -10.62 -17.58 -2.08
C ILE A 167 -11.29 -18.86 -2.61
N LEU A 168 -10.62 -19.63 -3.46
CA LEU A 168 -11.17 -20.85 -4.05
C LEU A 168 -11.40 -21.97 -3.04
N LYS A 169 -10.80 -21.92 -1.86
CA LYS A 169 -11.04 -22.87 -0.74
C LYS A 169 -12.30 -22.55 0.06
N LEU A 170 -12.90 -21.37 -0.12
CA LEU A 170 -14.10 -20.99 0.63
C LEU A 170 -15.31 -21.78 0.17
N ASP A 171 -16.02 -22.43 1.11
CA ASP A 171 -17.21 -23.26 0.81
C ASP A 171 -18.32 -22.51 0.07
N ILE A 172 -18.37 -21.19 0.23
CA ILE A 172 -19.34 -20.31 -0.46
C ILE A 172 -19.05 -20.17 -1.97
N ILE A 173 -17.84 -20.49 -2.43
CA ILE A 173 -17.42 -20.32 -3.82
C ILE A 173 -17.74 -21.60 -4.62
N PRO A 174 -18.76 -21.58 -5.49
CA PRO A 174 -19.12 -22.75 -6.29
C PRO A 174 -18.21 -22.90 -7.52
N VAL A 175 -16.94 -23.27 -7.30
CA VAL A 175 -15.87 -23.31 -8.31
C VAL A 175 -16.30 -24.00 -9.62
N GLU A 176 -16.94 -25.19 -9.52
CA GLU A 176 -17.37 -25.94 -10.71
C GLU A 176 -18.47 -25.22 -11.51
N LYS A 177 -19.39 -24.52 -10.84
CA LYS A 177 -20.39 -23.69 -11.52
C LYS A 177 -19.75 -22.49 -12.21
N ILE A 178 -18.78 -21.85 -11.56
CA ILE A 178 -18.03 -20.72 -12.11
C ILE A 178 -17.29 -21.17 -13.37
N ARG A 179 -16.53 -22.27 -13.31
CA ARG A 179 -15.80 -22.82 -14.45
C ARG A 179 -16.69 -23.18 -15.64
N SER A 180 -17.91 -23.68 -15.37
CA SER A 180 -18.85 -24.05 -16.41
C SER A 180 -19.63 -22.89 -17.04
N CYS A 181 -19.74 -21.74 -16.37
CA CYS A 181 -20.64 -20.64 -16.76
C CYS A 181 -19.95 -19.34 -17.19
N LEU A 182 -18.78 -19.01 -16.64
CA LEU A 182 -18.19 -17.67 -16.81
C LEU A 182 -17.82 -17.32 -18.26
N LEU A 183 -17.41 -18.29 -19.05
CA LEU A 183 -17.03 -18.05 -20.45
C LEU A 183 -18.25 -17.77 -21.34
N TYR A 184 -19.45 -18.18 -20.91
CA TYR A 184 -20.67 -18.13 -21.70
C TYR A 184 -21.54 -16.90 -21.40
N THR A 185 -21.42 -16.32 -20.22
CA THR A 185 -22.34 -15.31 -19.71
C THR A 185 -21.74 -13.91 -19.57
N SER A 186 -20.45 -13.73 -19.85
CA SER A 186 -19.80 -12.44 -19.84
C SER A 186 -19.36 -12.07 -21.25
N PRO A 187 -20.25 -11.48 -22.09
CA PRO A 187 -19.81 -10.87 -23.33
C PRO A 187 -18.76 -9.82 -23.01
N SER A 188 -17.59 -9.92 -23.62
CA SER A 188 -16.56 -8.90 -23.48
C SER A 188 -17.10 -7.59 -24.04
N PRO A 189 -16.99 -6.47 -23.32
CA PRO A 189 -17.36 -5.16 -23.88
C PRO A 189 -16.50 -4.73 -25.09
N ARG A 190 -15.57 -5.59 -25.49
CA ARG A 190 -14.61 -5.35 -26.59
C ARG A 190 -14.88 -6.18 -27.84
N ASP A 191 -15.91 -7.02 -27.82
CA ASP A 191 -16.34 -7.83 -28.98
C ASP A 191 -17.37 -7.07 -29.82
#